data_2ce01c713522d8a9fbdb7225e8dd957a
#
_entry.id   2ce01c713522d8a9fbdb7225e8dd957a
#
_cell.length_a   1.000
_cell.length_b   1.000
_cell.length_c   1.000
_cell.angle_alpha   90.00
_cell.angle_beta   90.00
_cell.angle_gamma   90.00
#
_symmetry.space_group_name_H-M   'P 1'
#
loop_
_entity.id
_entity.type
_entity.pdbx_description
1 polymer ?
#
loop_
_entity_poly.entity_id
_entity_poly.type
_entity_poly.pdbx_seq_one_letter_code
_entity_poly.pdbx_strand_id
1 'polypeptide(L)'
;MSFLQRLIFALVFFICTANAQEHNSETGAEILLPFKQELQQALLGGLADGPEQAIDVCKLEAPEIATSLSQNGILLGRASDRLRNPLNTTPEWAAPILESYTNNPENREPQHVSLSENRTGYVEPILIQPVCLACHGTELSQSISTKLNLAYPADRATGYQTGDLRGIFWVEFVE
;
A
#
# COMPACT_ATOMS: atom_id res chain seq x y z
N MET A 1 -6.42 18.61 -59.08
CA MET A 1 -7.07 18.23 -57.81
C MET A 1 -5.96 18.02 -56.77
N SER A 2 -6.03 18.84 -55.78
CA SER A 2 -4.93 19.37 -54.97
C SER A 2 -4.34 18.37 -53.96
N PHE A 3 -3.01 18.41 -53.84
CA PHE A 3 -2.13 17.65 -52.92
C PHE A 3 -2.33 18.02 -51.45
N LEU A 4 -3.35 18.86 -51.09
CA LEU A 4 -3.55 19.45 -49.77
C LEU A 4 -4.52 18.67 -48.87
N GLN A 5 -5.07 17.56 -49.34
CA GLN A 5 -6.16 16.83 -48.61
C GLN A 5 -5.73 15.55 -47.92
N ARG A 6 -4.42 15.21 -47.87
CA ARG A 6 -3.88 14.00 -47.25
C ARG A 6 -3.14 14.19 -45.91
N LEU A 7 -3.08 15.42 -45.38
CA LEU A 7 -2.29 15.70 -44.17
C LEU A 7 -3.10 15.86 -42.88
N ILE A 8 -4.43 15.71 -42.92
CA ILE A 8 -5.29 15.94 -41.73
C ILE A 8 -5.68 14.64 -41.01
N PHE A 9 -5.36 13.46 -41.56
CA PHE A 9 -5.84 12.18 -40.98
C PHE A 9 -4.87 11.47 -40.01
N ALA A 10 -3.68 12.03 -39.73
CA ALA A 10 -2.65 11.38 -38.91
C ALA A 10 -2.55 11.91 -37.46
N LEU A 11 -3.38 12.87 -37.04
CA LEU A 11 -3.21 13.54 -35.73
C LEU A 11 -4.27 13.18 -34.67
N VAL A 12 -5.16 12.24 -34.93
CA VAL A 12 -6.29 11.96 -34.00
C VAL A 12 -6.07 10.70 -33.15
N PHE A 13 -5.01 9.90 -33.39
CA PHE A 13 -4.87 8.59 -32.75
C PHE A 13 -3.95 8.55 -31.51
N PHE A 14 -3.45 9.68 -31.00
CA PHE A 14 -2.44 9.67 -29.91
C PHE A 14 -2.94 10.19 -28.55
N ILE A 15 -4.23 10.54 -28.42
CA ILE A 15 -4.75 11.13 -27.15
C ILE A 15 -5.49 10.12 -26.25
N CYS A 16 -5.76 8.91 -26.73
CA CYS A 16 -6.67 7.99 -26.01
C CYS A 16 -6.01 7.10 -24.95
N THR A 17 -4.66 6.99 -24.90
CA THR A 17 -3.98 6.09 -23.96
C THR A 17 -3.63 6.71 -22.60
N ALA A 18 -3.44 8.03 -22.56
CA ALA A 18 -3.11 8.72 -21.31
C ALA A 18 -4.30 8.79 -20.33
N ASN A 19 -5.51 8.97 -20.84
CA ASN A 19 -6.70 9.12 -19.99
C ASN A 19 -7.12 7.84 -19.26
N ALA A 20 -6.91 6.66 -19.84
CA ALA A 20 -7.28 5.40 -19.19
C ALA A 20 -6.38 5.09 -17.99
N GLN A 21 -5.11 5.42 -18.09
CA GLN A 21 -4.12 5.16 -17.06
C GLN A 21 -4.27 6.07 -15.84
N GLU A 22 -4.53 7.36 -16.06
CA GLU A 22 -4.81 8.31 -14.99
C GLU A 22 -6.11 7.94 -14.25
N HIS A 23 -7.16 7.57 -14.97
CA HIS A 23 -8.44 7.19 -14.37
C HIS A 23 -8.31 5.97 -13.47
N ASN A 24 -7.61 4.91 -13.89
CA ASN A 24 -7.41 3.70 -13.10
C ASN A 24 -6.57 3.94 -11.84
N SER A 25 -5.55 4.80 -11.92
CA SER A 25 -4.73 5.18 -10.76
C SER A 25 -5.54 5.95 -9.72
N GLU A 26 -6.38 6.87 -10.17
CA GLU A 26 -7.27 7.65 -9.31
C GLU A 26 -8.30 6.73 -8.62
N THR A 27 -8.92 5.82 -9.35
CA THR A 27 -9.86 4.83 -8.81
C THR A 27 -9.21 3.92 -7.77
N GLY A 28 -7.99 3.42 -8.02
CA GLY A 28 -7.26 2.61 -7.05
C GLY A 28 -6.94 3.36 -5.75
N ALA A 29 -6.53 4.63 -5.85
CA ALA A 29 -6.28 5.50 -4.71
C ALA A 29 -7.55 5.78 -3.91
N GLU A 30 -8.68 6.03 -4.60
CA GLU A 30 -9.99 6.25 -3.98
C GLU A 30 -10.48 5.01 -3.23
N ILE A 31 -10.30 3.81 -3.79
CA ILE A 31 -10.68 2.55 -3.13
C ILE A 31 -9.82 2.31 -1.87
N LEU A 32 -8.52 2.64 -1.91
CA LEU A 32 -7.63 2.49 -0.76
C LEU A 32 -7.84 3.55 0.33
N LEU A 33 -8.43 4.70 0.00
CA LEU A 33 -8.55 5.82 0.94
C LEU A 33 -9.29 5.46 2.24
N PRO A 34 -10.46 4.82 2.23
CA PRO A 34 -11.14 4.38 3.45
C PRO A 34 -10.26 3.46 4.30
N PHE A 35 -9.61 2.49 3.68
CA PHE A 35 -8.71 1.56 4.36
C PHE A 35 -7.56 2.28 5.09
N LYS A 36 -6.92 3.23 4.43
CA LYS A 36 -5.84 4.04 5.01
C LYS A 36 -6.35 4.89 6.17
N GLN A 37 -7.53 5.49 6.02
CA GLN A 37 -8.16 6.34 7.06
C GLN A 37 -8.55 5.53 8.29
N GLU A 38 -9.22 4.39 8.13
CA GLU A 38 -9.63 3.54 9.25
C GLU A 38 -8.42 2.98 9.99
N LEU A 39 -7.39 2.51 9.27
CA LEU A 39 -6.13 2.08 9.89
C LEU A 39 -5.44 3.20 10.68
N GLN A 40 -5.43 4.41 10.15
CA GLN A 40 -4.83 5.55 10.83
C GLN A 40 -5.63 5.92 12.10
N GLN A 41 -6.96 5.93 12.02
CA GLN A 41 -7.83 6.20 13.17
C GLN A 41 -7.64 5.14 14.26
N ALA A 42 -7.65 3.86 13.91
CA ALA A 42 -7.42 2.77 14.84
C ALA A 42 -6.04 2.89 15.52
N LEU A 43 -4.98 3.15 14.73
CA LEU A 43 -3.64 3.35 15.26
C LEU A 43 -3.56 4.54 16.22
N LEU A 44 -4.13 5.70 15.87
CA LEU A 44 -4.11 6.91 16.71
C LEU A 44 -4.94 6.70 17.98
N GLY A 45 -6.07 5.99 17.90
CA GLY A 45 -6.85 5.57 19.06
C GLY A 45 -6.03 4.71 20.01
N GLY A 46 -5.42 3.66 19.51
CA GLY A 46 -4.54 2.81 20.32
C GLY A 46 -3.37 3.56 20.94
N LEU A 47 -2.75 4.49 20.20
CA LEU A 47 -1.65 5.32 20.71
C LEU A 47 -2.09 6.28 21.81
N ALA A 48 -3.34 6.77 21.79
CA ALA A 48 -3.89 7.62 22.85
C ALA A 48 -4.01 6.87 24.19
N ASP A 49 -4.25 5.54 24.13
CA ASP A 49 -4.30 4.65 25.30
C ASP A 49 -2.91 4.10 25.68
N GLY A 50 -1.89 4.37 24.85
CA GLY A 50 -0.50 3.95 25.05
C GLY A 50 0.04 3.13 23.90
N PRO A 51 1.37 3.16 23.67
CA PRO A 51 1.97 2.48 22.53
C PRO A 51 1.84 0.94 22.59
N GLU A 52 1.72 0.34 23.77
CA GLU A 52 1.43 -1.09 23.94
C GLU A 52 0.03 -1.45 23.44
N GLN A 53 -0.96 -0.57 23.63
CA GLN A 53 -2.32 -0.77 23.14
C GLN A 53 -2.38 -0.68 21.62
N ALA A 54 -1.61 0.24 21.02
CA ALA A 54 -1.49 0.33 19.57
C ALA A 54 -0.98 -0.97 18.91
N ILE A 55 -0.18 -1.78 19.61
CA ILE A 55 0.25 -3.10 19.12
C ILE A 55 -0.95 -4.06 19.03
N ASP A 56 -1.84 -4.07 20.01
CA ASP A 56 -3.04 -4.91 20.00
C ASP A 56 -4.00 -4.47 18.89
N VAL A 57 -4.22 -3.18 18.71
CA VAL A 57 -4.98 -2.61 17.58
C VAL A 57 -4.41 -3.07 16.23
N CYS A 58 -3.10 -2.94 16.03
CA CYS A 58 -2.45 -3.40 14.80
C CYS A 58 -2.60 -4.91 14.56
N LYS A 59 -2.71 -5.71 15.64
CA LYS A 59 -2.84 -7.17 15.58
C LYS A 59 -4.26 -7.61 15.29
N LEU A 60 -5.24 -6.99 15.91
CA LEU A 60 -6.64 -7.43 15.90
C LEU A 60 -7.48 -6.64 14.88
N GLU A 61 -7.47 -5.32 14.96
CA GLU A 61 -8.37 -4.48 14.17
C GLU A 61 -7.90 -4.31 12.70
N ALA A 62 -6.59 -4.20 12.45
CA ALA A 62 -6.12 -3.97 11.11
C ALA A 62 -6.47 -5.09 10.09
N PRO A 63 -6.45 -6.40 10.43
CA PRO A 63 -6.97 -7.45 9.56
C PRO A 63 -8.49 -7.39 9.37
N GLU A 64 -9.24 -7.00 10.40
CA GLU A 64 -10.71 -6.86 10.34
C GLU A 64 -11.11 -5.72 9.41
N ILE A 65 -10.43 -4.57 9.50
CA ILE A 65 -10.62 -3.42 8.58
C ILE A 65 -10.38 -3.85 7.12
N ALA A 66 -9.27 -4.56 6.85
CA ALA A 66 -8.99 -5.05 5.51
C ALA A 66 -10.08 -6.01 5.01
N THR A 67 -10.56 -6.91 5.87
CA THR A 67 -11.61 -7.88 5.52
C THR A 67 -12.94 -7.18 5.25
N SER A 68 -13.32 -6.21 6.09
CA SER A 68 -14.60 -5.48 5.95
C SER A 68 -14.69 -4.68 4.65
N LEU A 69 -13.56 -4.16 4.18
CA LEU A 69 -13.47 -3.39 2.94
C LEU A 69 -13.19 -4.24 1.69
N SER A 70 -12.81 -5.51 1.87
CA SER A 70 -12.61 -6.46 0.77
C SER A 70 -13.94 -7.10 0.35
N GLN A 71 -14.76 -6.37 -0.41
CA GLN A 71 -16.10 -6.78 -0.83
C GLN A 71 -16.35 -6.46 -2.31
N ASN A 72 -17.37 -7.06 -2.90
CA ASN A 72 -17.86 -6.74 -4.26
C ASN A 72 -16.78 -6.80 -5.35
N GLY A 73 -15.87 -7.78 -5.28
CA GLY A 73 -14.78 -7.93 -6.24
C GLY A 73 -13.53 -7.10 -5.92
N ILE A 74 -13.56 -6.34 -4.83
CA ILE A 74 -12.40 -5.64 -4.28
C ILE A 74 -11.68 -6.57 -3.29
N LEU A 75 -10.35 -6.68 -3.43
CA LEU A 75 -9.45 -7.26 -2.44
C LEU A 75 -8.37 -6.22 -2.13
N LEU A 76 -8.13 -5.95 -0.86
CA LEU A 76 -7.12 -4.96 -0.47
C LEU A 76 -6.36 -5.38 0.78
N GLY A 77 -5.20 -4.77 0.97
CA GLY A 77 -4.38 -5.05 2.14
C GLY A 77 -3.08 -4.26 2.20
N ARG A 78 -2.25 -4.70 3.12
CA ARG A 78 -0.86 -4.25 3.25
C ARG A 78 0.08 -5.42 3.07
N ALA A 79 1.23 -5.17 2.48
CA ALA A 79 2.27 -6.17 2.31
C ALA A 79 3.67 -5.58 2.60
N SER A 80 4.63 -6.44 2.91
CA SER A 80 6.02 -6.05 3.17
C SER A 80 6.94 -7.25 3.02
N ASP A 81 8.18 -6.99 2.68
CA ASP A 81 9.30 -7.95 2.75
C ASP A 81 9.77 -8.22 4.19
N ARG A 82 9.57 -7.24 5.10
CA ARG A 82 9.89 -7.35 6.54
C ARG A 82 8.58 -7.46 7.34
N LEU A 83 8.05 -8.66 7.42
CA LEU A 83 6.75 -8.93 8.04
C LEU A 83 6.80 -8.75 9.56
N ARG A 84 5.76 -8.10 10.12
CA ARG A 84 5.36 -8.19 11.52
C ARG A 84 4.22 -9.19 11.65
N ASN A 85 3.10 -8.95 10.97
CA ASN A 85 2.03 -9.94 10.85
C ASN A 85 2.33 -10.87 9.67
N PRO A 86 2.47 -12.19 9.87
CA PRO A 86 2.77 -13.13 8.80
C PRO A 86 1.67 -13.21 7.73
N LEU A 87 0.47 -12.73 8.00
CA LEU A 87 -0.63 -12.69 7.02
C LEU A 87 -0.48 -11.56 5.98
N ASN A 88 0.40 -10.57 6.24
CA ASN A 88 0.63 -9.45 5.31
C ASN A 88 1.66 -9.82 4.22
N THR A 89 1.50 -11.00 3.62
CA THR A 89 2.31 -11.44 2.48
C THR A 89 2.00 -10.62 1.23
N THR A 90 2.99 -10.47 0.38
CA THR A 90 2.83 -9.73 -0.87
C THR A 90 2.12 -10.60 -1.90
N PRO A 91 1.03 -10.13 -2.53
CA PRO A 91 0.44 -10.80 -3.68
C PRO A 91 1.50 -10.99 -4.79
N GLU A 92 1.46 -12.11 -5.51
CA GLU A 92 2.46 -12.44 -6.53
C GLU A 92 2.62 -11.33 -7.58
N TRP A 93 1.51 -10.72 -8.01
CA TRP A 93 1.53 -9.64 -8.99
C TRP A 93 2.17 -8.35 -8.47
N ALA A 94 2.11 -8.08 -7.15
CA ALA A 94 2.67 -6.89 -6.52
C ALA A 94 4.14 -7.06 -6.09
N ALA A 95 4.66 -8.29 -6.08
CA ALA A 95 6.03 -8.58 -5.63
C ALA A 95 7.10 -7.83 -6.45
N PRO A 96 7.04 -7.76 -7.79
CA PRO A 96 8.02 -7.00 -8.57
C PRO A 96 7.99 -5.49 -8.26
N ILE A 97 6.81 -4.94 -7.91
CA ILE A 97 6.68 -3.52 -7.55
C ILE A 97 7.32 -3.25 -6.19
N LEU A 98 7.05 -4.10 -5.20
CA LEU A 98 7.68 -3.99 -3.88
C LEU A 98 9.22 -4.11 -3.99
N GLU A 99 9.73 -5.03 -4.80
CA GLU A 99 11.15 -5.16 -5.06
C GLU A 99 11.72 -3.90 -5.74
N SER A 100 11.00 -3.34 -6.73
CA SER A 100 11.39 -2.09 -7.38
C SER A 100 11.47 -0.93 -6.40
N TYR A 101 10.48 -0.77 -5.52
CA TYR A 101 10.48 0.27 -4.47
C TYR A 101 11.61 0.09 -3.46
N THR A 102 12.00 -1.16 -3.18
CA THR A 102 13.12 -1.47 -2.29
C THR A 102 14.45 -1.07 -2.92
N ASN A 103 14.63 -1.35 -4.21
CA ASN A 103 15.87 -1.12 -4.93
C ASN A 103 16.04 0.32 -5.46
N ASN A 104 14.92 1.06 -5.62
CA ASN A 104 14.91 2.41 -6.19
C ASN A 104 14.20 3.40 -5.24
N PRO A 105 14.84 3.83 -4.16
CA PRO A 105 14.21 4.72 -3.17
C PRO A 105 13.76 6.07 -3.74
N GLU A 106 14.38 6.54 -4.82
CA GLU A 106 14.04 7.79 -5.52
C GLU A 106 12.78 7.69 -6.40
N ASN A 107 12.31 6.46 -6.70
CA ASN A 107 11.17 6.23 -7.59
C ASN A 107 10.16 5.29 -6.95
N ARG A 108 9.35 5.82 -6.06
CA ARG A 108 8.28 5.12 -5.32
C ARG A 108 6.91 5.72 -5.60
N GLU A 109 6.65 6.02 -6.87
CA GLU A 109 5.34 6.51 -7.29
C GLU A 109 4.31 5.38 -7.28
N PRO A 110 3.03 5.68 -7.00
CA PRO A 110 1.96 4.71 -7.10
C PRO A 110 1.92 4.05 -8.49
N GLN A 111 1.58 2.76 -8.53
CA GLN A 111 1.55 2.00 -9.77
C GLN A 111 0.25 1.22 -9.90
N HIS A 112 -0.22 1.04 -11.14
CA HIS A 112 -1.31 0.14 -11.49
C HIS A 112 -0.80 -0.94 -12.45
N VAL A 113 -1.46 -2.10 -12.41
CA VAL A 113 -1.12 -3.26 -13.21
C VAL A 113 -2.39 -3.90 -13.73
N SER A 114 -2.48 -4.13 -15.03
CA SER A 114 -3.54 -4.97 -15.59
C SER A 114 -3.29 -6.42 -15.22
N LEU A 115 -4.19 -7.03 -14.45
CA LEU A 115 -4.10 -8.42 -14.00
C LEU A 115 -4.82 -9.36 -14.96
N SER A 116 -5.89 -8.87 -15.60
CA SER A 116 -6.65 -9.53 -16.65
C SER A 116 -7.46 -8.51 -17.45
N GLU A 117 -8.31 -8.94 -18.40
CA GLU A 117 -9.13 -8.05 -19.24
C GLU A 117 -10.02 -7.07 -18.45
N ASN A 118 -10.48 -7.46 -17.25
CA ASN A 118 -11.39 -6.68 -16.42
C ASN A 118 -10.92 -6.58 -14.96
N ARG A 119 -9.65 -6.78 -14.68
CA ARG A 119 -9.12 -6.76 -13.31
C ARG A 119 -7.83 -5.97 -13.23
N THR A 120 -7.82 -4.98 -12.38
CA THR A 120 -6.69 -4.08 -12.17
C THR A 120 -6.15 -4.22 -10.74
N GLY A 121 -4.83 -4.22 -10.62
CA GLY A 121 -4.10 -4.06 -9.38
C GLY A 121 -3.57 -2.63 -9.25
N TYR A 122 -3.61 -2.08 -8.03
CA TYR A 122 -3.03 -0.79 -7.71
C TYR A 122 -2.19 -0.87 -6.43
N VAL A 123 -1.06 -0.18 -6.40
CA VAL A 123 -0.10 -0.22 -5.31
C VAL A 123 0.36 1.18 -4.94
N GLU A 124 0.40 1.48 -3.64
CA GLU A 124 1.04 2.67 -3.07
C GLU A 124 2.14 2.29 -2.08
N PRO A 125 3.28 3.02 -2.02
CA PRO A 125 4.30 2.80 -1.00
C PRO A 125 3.81 3.22 0.39
N ILE A 126 4.23 2.48 1.41
CA ILE A 126 4.10 2.87 2.82
C ILE A 126 5.46 3.33 3.30
N LEU A 127 5.59 4.60 3.61
CA LEU A 127 6.83 5.17 4.14
C LEU A 127 6.74 5.36 5.66
N ILE A 128 7.83 5.09 6.36
CA ILE A 128 7.95 5.31 7.80
C ILE A 128 7.84 6.80 8.12
N GLN A 129 6.88 7.13 8.97
CA GLN A 129 6.71 8.46 9.57
C GLN A 129 7.32 8.49 10.98
N PRO A 130 7.63 9.65 11.55
CA PRO A 130 8.20 9.75 12.91
C PRO A 130 7.39 8.97 13.97
N VAL A 131 6.06 9.01 13.90
CA VAL A 131 5.17 8.28 14.82
C VAL A 131 5.35 6.75 14.73
N CYS A 132 5.76 6.23 13.58
CA CYS A 132 5.96 4.79 13.38
C CYS A 132 7.17 4.25 14.14
N LEU A 133 8.16 5.10 14.45
CA LEU A 133 9.42 4.70 15.04
C LEU A 133 9.26 4.18 16.48
N ALA A 134 8.19 4.54 17.18
CA ALA A 134 7.89 4.01 18.51
C ALA A 134 7.82 2.46 18.53
N CYS A 135 7.37 1.85 17.41
CA CYS A 135 7.21 0.40 17.28
C CYS A 135 8.03 -0.21 16.12
N HIS A 136 8.59 0.62 15.24
CA HIS A 136 9.33 0.17 14.05
C HIS A 136 10.77 0.68 14.00
N GLY A 137 11.18 1.56 14.92
CA GLY A 137 12.51 2.18 14.96
C GLY A 137 13.65 1.24 15.31
N THR A 138 14.84 1.82 15.35
CA THR A 138 16.09 1.13 15.75
C THR A 138 16.20 0.96 17.27
N GLU A 139 15.58 1.87 18.04
CA GLU A 139 15.58 1.86 19.50
C GLU A 139 14.14 1.78 20.01
N LEU A 140 13.77 0.64 20.55
CA LEU A 140 12.46 0.40 21.14
C LEU A 140 12.56 0.40 22.66
N SER A 141 11.55 0.94 23.34
CA SER A 141 11.48 0.79 24.80
C SER A 141 11.37 -0.69 25.19
N GLN A 142 11.78 -1.01 26.43
CA GLN A 142 11.72 -2.39 26.94
C GLN A 142 10.28 -2.92 26.94
N SER A 143 9.29 -2.09 27.28
CA SER A 143 7.88 -2.47 27.29
C SER A 143 7.38 -2.83 25.88
N ILE A 144 7.69 -1.99 24.88
CA ILE A 144 7.34 -2.22 23.47
C ILE A 144 8.01 -3.49 22.95
N SER A 145 9.32 -3.67 23.18
CA SER A 145 10.04 -4.88 22.76
C SER A 145 9.44 -6.14 23.37
N THR A 146 9.10 -6.12 24.65
CA THR A 146 8.46 -7.25 25.32
C THR A 146 7.09 -7.55 24.73
N LYS A 147 6.26 -6.53 24.51
CA LYS A 147 4.91 -6.68 23.93
C LYS A 147 4.97 -7.20 22.51
N LEU A 148 5.89 -6.67 21.67
CA LEU A 148 6.09 -7.14 20.30
C LEU A 148 6.53 -8.60 20.24
N ASN A 149 7.47 -9.02 21.07
CA ASN A 149 7.94 -10.42 21.12
C ASN A 149 6.82 -11.38 21.49
N LEU A 150 5.90 -10.97 22.38
CA LEU A 150 4.73 -11.77 22.76
C LEU A 150 3.67 -11.79 21.65
N ALA A 151 3.42 -10.64 21.02
CA ALA A 151 2.38 -10.51 20.01
C ALA A 151 2.79 -11.11 18.65
N TYR A 152 4.07 -10.97 18.30
CA TYR A 152 4.67 -11.31 17.00
C TYR A 152 6.05 -11.97 17.16
N PRO A 153 6.12 -13.25 17.53
CA PRO A 153 7.41 -13.94 17.80
C PRO A 153 8.38 -13.95 16.60
N ALA A 154 7.86 -13.81 15.39
CA ALA A 154 8.64 -13.78 14.15
C ALA A 154 8.73 -12.36 13.54
N ASP A 155 8.58 -11.32 14.35
CA ASP A 155 8.64 -9.92 13.88
C ASP A 155 10.00 -9.59 13.24
N ARG A 156 9.95 -9.06 12.02
CA ARG A 156 11.11 -8.52 11.29
C ARG A 156 11.00 -7.04 10.99
N ALA A 157 9.95 -6.38 11.48
CA ALA A 157 9.60 -5.02 11.12
C ALA A 157 10.10 -3.96 12.11
N THR A 158 11.37 -4.06 12.51
CA THR A 158 12.06 -3.09 13.37
C THR A 158 13.33 -2.58 12.70
N GLY A 159 13.98 -1.56 13.27
CA GLY A 159 15.25 -1.02 12.75
C GLY A 159 15.06 -0.11 11.54
N TYR A 160 13.92 0.57 11.43
CA TYR A 160 13.64 1.56 10.39
C TYR A 160 14.00 2.97 10.83
N GLN A 161 14.19 3.84 9.82
CA GLN A 161 14.30 5.28 9.95
C GLN A 161 13.16 5.98 9.23
N THR A 162 12.92 7.26 9.54
CA THR A 162 11.93 8.07 8.81
C THR A 162 12.25 8.11 7.32
N GLY A 163 11.25 7.88 6.47
CA GLY A 163 11.39 7.82 5.01
C GLY A 163 11.71 6.42 4.46
N ASP A 164 12.09 5.46 5.31
CA ASP A 164 12.29 4.07 4.86
C ASP A 164 11.00 3.47 4.31
N LEU A 165 11.13 2.57 3.35
CA LEU A 165 10.02 1.78 2.84
C LEU A 165 9.61 0.76 3.91
N ARG A 166 8.39 0.90 4.44
CA ARG A 166 7.80 -0.06 5.38
C ARG A 166 7.12 -1.22 4.64
N GLY A 167 6.63 -0.97 3.44
CA GLY A 167 5.88 -1.90 2.62
C GLY A 167 4.99 -1.18 1.63
N ILE A 168 3.89 -1.81 1.25
CA ILE A 168 2.92 -1.30 0.29
C ILE A 168 1.49 -1.44 0.82
N PHE A 169 0.62 -0.49 0.45
CA PHE A 169 -0.82 -0.72 0.30
C PHE A 169 -1.08 -1.28 -1.08
N TRP A 170 -2.00 -2.20 -1.19
CA TRP A 170 -2.40 -2.78 -2.47
C TRP A 170 -3.90 -2.99 -2.52
N VAL A 171 -4.47 -2.90 -3.71
CA VAL A 171 -5.85 -3.26 -4.00
C VAL A 171 -5.95 -3.93 -5.36
N GLU A 172 -6.78 -4.95 -5.44
CA GLU A 172 -7.28 -5.54 -6.68
C GLU A 172 -8.76 -5.21 -6.81
N PHE A 173 -9.20 -4.79 -8.00
CA PHE A 173 -10.61 -4.47 -8.26
C PHE A 173 -10.98 -4.81 -9.68
N VAL A 174 -12.29 -4.92 -9.93
CA VAL A 174 -12.89 -5.12 -11.25
C VAL A 174 -13.25 -3.75 -11.82
N GLU A 175 -12.86 -3.51 -13.08
CA GLU A 175 -13.22 -2.28 -13.83
C GLU A 175 -14.68 -2.25 -14.28
#